data_667ae1c2a8c4820c4731de473e0616fe
#
_entry.id   667ae1c2a8c4820c4731de473e0616fe
#
_cell.length_a   1.000
_cell.length_b   1.000
_cell.length_c   1.000
_cell.angle_alpha   90.00
_cell.angle_beta   90.00
_cell.angle_gamma   90.00
#
_symmetry.space_group_name_H-M   'P 1'
#
loop_
_entity.id
_entity.type
_entity.pdbx_description
1 polymer ?
#
loop_
_entity_poly.entity_id
_entity_poly.type
_entity_poly.pdbx_seq_one_letter_code
_entity_poly.pdbx_strand_id
1 'polypeptide(L)'
;MRALDTNVLARFFVDDADDAQAAKQRPAAVAALAERSFVSVTVLLELEWVMRGFYGLPMKDASRVMRALASIEHITLEDRDAVLVAIDAFDQGLDFADALHLARSTRAAAFTTFDHRLAKRAKALALTPPVELLA
;
A
#
# COMPACT_ATOMS: atom_id res chain seq x y z
N MET A 1 -12.58 -11.02 -14.38
CA MET A 1 -11.64 -10.28 -13.54
C MET A 1 -10.95 -11.23 -12.58
N ARG A 2 -9.64 -11.20 -12.50
CA ARG A 2 -8.86 -12.05 -11.59
C ARG A 2 -8.27 -11.21 -10.47
N ALA A 3 -8.17 -11.78 -9.28
CA ALA A 3 -7.44 -11.15 -8.18
C ALA A 3 -5.96 -11.48 -8.30
N LEU A 4 -5.12 -10.49 -8.03
CA LEU A 4 -3.66 -10.62 -8.15
C LEU A 4 -3.04 -10.81 -6.76
N ASP A 5 -2.09 -11.75 -6.68
CA ASP A 5 -1.29 -11.93 -5.47
C ASP A 5 -0.13 -10.94 -5.43
N THR A 6 0.42 -10.74 -4.25
CA THR A 6 1.53 -9.81 -3.99
C THR A 6 2.72 -10.09 -4.91
N ASN A 7 3.11 -11.35 -5.10
CA ASN A 7 4.26 -11.68 -5.93
C ASN A 7 4.07 -11.32 -7.41
N VAL A 8 2.83 -11.40 -7.90
CA VAL A 8 2.53 -10.98 -9.28
C VAL A 8 2.81 -9.48 -9.44
N LEU A 9 2.35 -8.67 -8.49
CA LEU A 9 2.61 -7.24 -8.49
C LEU A 9 4.09 -6.93 -8.31
N ALA A 10 4.77 -7.62 -7.40
CA ALA A 10 6.19 -7.42 -7.18
C ALA A 10 7.02 -7.74 -8.43
N ARG A 11 6.70 -8.83 -9.14
CA ARG A 11 7.39 -9.18 -10.39
C ARG A 11 7.16 -8.17 -11.50
N PHE A 12 6.00 -7.52 -11.50
CA PHE A 12 5.70 -6.49 -12.48
C PHE A 12 6.46 -5.19 -12.17
N PHE A 13 6.41 -4.72 -10.93
CA PHE A 13 6.93 -3.38 -10.57
C PHE A 13 8.41 -3.37 -10.25
N VAL A 14 8.97 -4.47 -9.76
CA VAL A 14 10.38 -4.54 -9.37
C VAL A 14 11.14 -5.44 -10.34
N ASP A 15 12.07 -4.83 -11.09
CA ASP A 15 12.91 -5.57 -12.02
C ASP A 15 14.13 -6.09 -11.27
N ASP A 16 14.06 -7.34 -10.83
CA ASP A 16 15.12 -8.02 -10.12
C ASP A 16 15.89 -8.92 -11.08
N ALA A 17 16.81 -8.32 -11.83
CA ALA A 17 17.58 -9.02 -12.86
C ALA A 17 18.53 -10.08 -12.29
N ASP A 18 18.91 -9.95 -11.01
CA ASP A 18 19.81 -10.89 -10.35
C ASP A 18 19.10 -12.14 -9.83
N ASP A 19 17.78 -12.11 -9.77
CA ASP A 19 16.96 -13.27 -9.39
C ASP A 19 16.43 -13.94 -10.65
N ALA A 20 16.99 -15.11 -10.97
CA ALA A 20 16.62 -15.85 -12.17
C ALA A 20 15.13 -16.26 -12.18
N GLN A 21 14.58 -16.60 -11.01
CA GLN A 21 13.17 -16.97 -10.92
C GLN A 21 12.27 -15.77 -11.14
N ALA A 22 12.60 -14.62 -10.57
CA ALA A 22 11.86 -13.39 -10.77
C ALA A 22 11.87 -12.97 -12.24
N ALA A 23 13.03 -13.03 -12.89
CA ALA A 23 13.16 -12.72 -14.31
C ALA A 23 12.32 -13.67 -15.18
N LYS A 24 12.29 -14.95 -14.84
CA LYS A 24 11.48 -15.96 -15.53
C LYS A 24 9.98 -15.72 -15.39
N GLN A 25 9.52 -15.25 -14.22
CA GLN A 25 8.12 -15.02 -13.92
C GLN A 25 7.59 -13.69 -14.47
N ARG A 26 8.46 -12.74 -14.73
CA ARG A 26 8.06 -11.39 -15.10
C ARG A 26 7.15 -11.31 -16.33
N PRO A 27 7.41 -12.01 -17.44
CA PRO A 27 6.50 -11.95 -18.59
C PRO A 27 5.07 -12.37 -18.27
N ALA A 28 4.89 -13.38 -17.41
CA ALA A 28 3.57 -13.82 -16.98
C ALA A 28 2.89 -12.75 -16.09
N ALA A 29 3.66 -12.08 -15.23
CA ALA A 29 3.15 -10.98 -14.42
C ALA A 29 2.70 -9.79 -15.28
N VAL A 30 3.50 -9.42 -16.29
CA VAL A 30 3.14 -8.36 -17.24
C VAL A 30 1.84 -8.71 -17.97
N ALA A 31 1.70 -9.94 -18.43
CA ALA A 31 0.49 -10.41 -19.11
C ALA A 31 -0.73 -10.37 -18.17
N ALA A 32 -0.55 -10.74 -16.89
CA ALA A 32 -1.64 -10.72 -15.93
C ALA A 32 -2.15 -9.29 -15.67
N LEU A 33 -1.26 -8.32 -15.53
CA LEU A 33 -1.65 -6.93 -15.30
C LEU A 33 -2.22 -6.24 -16.53
N ALA A 34 -2.04 -6.81 -17.70
CA ALA A 34 -2.65 -6.29 -18.93
C ALA A 34 -4.16 -6.53 -19.00
N GLU A 35 -4.69 -7.43 -18.17
CA GLU A 35 -6.11 -7.78 -18.14
C GLU A 35 -6.81 -7.17 -16.93
N ARG A 36 -8.14 -7.14 -16.97
CA ARG A 36 -8.95 -6.67 -15.83
C ARG A 36 -8.63 -7.48 -14.58
N SER A 37 -8.24 -6.77 -13.53
CA SER A 37 -7.72 -7.39 -12.31
C SER A 37 -8.24 -6.67 -11.07
N PHE A 38 -8.18 -7.38 -9.94
CA PHE A 38 -8.55 -6.89 -8.62
C PHE A 38 -7.36 -7.02 -7.68
N VAL A 39 -7.14 -6.00 -6.86
CA VAL A 39 -6.12 -6.00 -5.81
C VAL A 39 -6.78 -5.68 -4.49
N SER A 40 -6.66 -6.60 -3.52
CA SER A 40 -7.19 -6.37 -2.18
C SER A 40 -6.28 -5.44 -1.37
N VAL A 41 -6.84 -4.82 -0.33
CA VAL A 41 -6.03 -3.96 0.55
C VAL A 41 -4.94 -4.74 1.28
N THR A 42 -5.19 -6.01 1.59
CA THR A 42 -4.19 -6.85 2.26
C THR A 42 -3.02 -7.17 1.35
N VAL A 43 -3.27 -7.38 0.06
CA VAL A 43 -2.21 -7.56 -0.94
C VAL A 43 -1.42 -6.26 -1.10
N LEU A 44 -2.09 -5.12 -1.17
CA LEU A 44 -1.40 -3.84 -1.30
C LEU A 44 -0.52 -3.55 -0.08
N LEU A 45 -1.02 -3.85 1.12
CA LEU A 45 -0.24 -3.69 2.36
C LEU A 45 1.01 -4.57 2.34
N GLU A 46 0.86 -5.82 1.93
CA GLU A 46 1.99 -6.74 1.82
C GLU A 46 2.98 -6.28 0.74
N LEU A 47 2.49 -5.75 -0.37
CA LEU A 47 3.35 -5.23 -1.44
C LEU A 47 4.22 -4.09 -0.93
N GLU A 48 3.65 -3.14 -0.19
CA GLU A 48 4.43 -2.05 0.38
C GLU A 48 5.53 -2.60 1.31
N TRP A 49 5.19 -3.54 2.17
CA TRP A 49 6.14 -4.16 3.07
C TRP A 49 7.25 -4.89 2.32
N VAL A 50 6.91 -5.64 1.27
CA VAL A 50 7.89 -6.37 0.44
C VAL A 50 8.83 -5.41 -0.28
N MET A 51 8.30 -4.34 -0.85
CA MET A 51 9.13 -3.34 -1.54
C MET A 51 10.15 -2.71 -0.60
N ARG A 52 9.72 -2.35 0.61
CA ARG A 52 10.60 -1.70 1.59
C ARG A 52 11.47 -2.66 2.36
N GLY A 53 10.88 -3.76 2.85
CA GLY A 53 11.57 -4.70 3.72
C GLY A 53 12.43 -5.72 2.99
N PHE A 54 11.98 -6.24 1.86
CA PHE A 54 12.71 -7.24 1.09
C PHE A 54 13.62 -6.60 0.04
N TYR A 55 13.06 -5.69 -0.78
CA TYR A 55 13.83 -5.06 -1.85
C TYR A 55 14.60 -3.82 -1.38
N GLY A 56 14.31 -3.31 -0.20
CA GLY A 56 15.00 -2.14 0.34
C GLY A 56 14.74 -0.84 -0.41
N LEU A 57 13.59 -0.72 -1.07
CA LEU A 57 13.26 0.49 -1.82
C LEU A 57 12.98 1.66 -0.87
N PRO A 58 13.36 2.90 -1.26
CA PRO A 58 12.98 4.09 -0.50
C PRO A 58 11.46 4.27 -0.44
N MET A 59 10.97 4.98 0.57
CA MET A 59 9.54 5.27 0.73
C MET A 59 8.94 5.91 -0.52
N LYS A 60 9.65 6.86 -1.14
CA LYS A 60 9.14 7.55 -2.33
C LYS A 60 8.96 6.60 -3.51
N ASP A 61 9.79 5.56 -3.64
CA ASP A 61 9.66 4.58 -4.72
C ASP A 61 8.47 3.65 -4.45
N ALA A 62 8.27 3.24 -3.20
CA ALA A 62 7.09 2.46 -2.81
C ALA A 62 5.80 3.26 -3.05
N SER A 63 5.78 4.53 -2.68
CA SER A 63 4.65 5.43 -2.95
C SER A 63 4.37 5.55 -4.45
N ARG A 64 5.43 5.72 -5.25
CA ARG A 64 5.31 5.82 -6.70
C ARG A 64 4.68 4.57 -7.30
N VAL A 65 5.09 3.40 -6.86
CA VAL A 65 4.51 2.13 -7.31
C VAL A 65 3.04 2.03 -6.95
N MET A 66 2.68 2.34 -5.70
CA MET A 66 1.28 2.28 -5.27
C MET A 66 0.40 3.27 -6.04
N ARG A 67 0.91 4.48 -6.32
CA ARG A 67 0.18 5.46 -7.13
C ARG A 67 0.05 5.02 -8.58
N ALA A 68 1.09 4.42 -9.14
CA ALA A 68 1.04 3.86 -10.49
C ALA A 68 -0.03 2.77 -10.57
N LEU A 69 -0.06 1.86 -9.60
CA LEU A 69 -1.06 0.81 -9.53
C LEU A 69 -2.48 1.40 -9.46
N ALA A 70 -2.68 2.42 -8.62
CA ALA A 70 -3.96 3.08 -8.45
C ALA A 70 -4.43 3.81 -9.72
N SER A 71 -3.52 4.17 -10.61
CA SER A 71 -3.82 4.89 -11.85
C SER A 71 -4.14 3.98 -13.04
N ILE A 72 -3.96 2.67 -12.91
CA ILE A 72 -4.26 1.72 -13.98
C ILE A 72 -5.77 1.49 -14.03
N GLU A 73 -6.40 1.95 -15.10
CA GLU A 73 -7.86 2.00 -15.19
C GLU A 73 -8.53 0.65 -15.06
N HIS A 74 -7.94 -0.40 -15.65
CA HIS A 74 -8.54 -1.73 -15.65
C HIS A 74 -8.20 -2.56 -14.40
N ILE A 75 -7.49 -1.98 -13.44
CA ILE A 75 -7.21 -2.62 -12.16
C ILE A 75 -8.09 -1.97 -11.08
N THR A 76 -8.91 -2.79 -10.43
CA THR A 76 -9.76 -2.36 -9.33
C THR A 76 -9.02 -2.53 -8.01
N LEU A 77 -8.75 -1.43 -7.32
CA LEU A 77 -8.25 -1.49 -5.95
C LEU A 77 -9.43 -1.57 -4.98
N GLU A 78 -9.38 -2.51 -4.06
CA GLU A 78 -10.33 -2.56 -2.96
C GLU A 78 -10.19 -1.28 -2.14
N ASP A 79 -11.33 -0.65 -1.84
CA ASP A 79 -11.39 0.55 -0.98
C ASP A 79 -10.43 1.66 -1.48
N ARG A 80 -10.52 1.94 -2.76
CA ARG A 80 -9.59 2.84 -3.45
C ARG A 80 -9.44 4.20 -2.78
N ASP A 81 -10.54 4.79 -2.32
CA ASP A 81 -10.50 6.12 -1.70
C ASP A 81 -9.69 6.09 -0.40
N ALA A 82 -9.89 5.07 0.44
CA ALA A 82 -9.10 4.89 1.65
C ALA A 82 -7.61 4.66 1.34
N VAL A 83 -7.33 3.90 0.28
CA VAL A 83 -5.94 3.66 -0.16
C VAL A 83 -5.27 4.97 -0.55
N LEU A 84 -5.94 5.83 -1.32
CA LEU A 84 -5.37 7.11 -1.74
C LEU A 84 -5.09 8.03 -0.53
N VAL A 85 -6.01 8.08 0.43
CA VAL A 85 -5.80 8.82 1.69
C VAL A 85 -4.58 8.26 2.44
N ALA A 86 -4.46 6.94 2.51
CA ALA A 86 -3.33 6.29 3.19
C ALA A 86 -1.99 6.59 2.49
N ILE A 87 -1.96 6.60 1.16
CA ILE A 87 -0.73 6.94 0.41
C ILE A 87 -0.32 8.39 0.68
N ASP A 88 -1.28 9.32 0.72
CA ASP A 88 -0.99 10.72 1.02
C ASP A 88 -0.37 10.86 2.42
N ALA A 89 -0.92 10.17 3.43
CA ALA A 89 -0.38 10.19 4.79
C ALA A 89 1.01 9.53 4.86
N PHE A 90 1.19 8.45 4.12
CA PHE A 90 2.48 7.77 4.00
C PHE A 90 3.55 8.72 3.43
N ASP A 91 3.21 9.48 2.40
CA ASP A 91 4.12 10.47 1.80
C ASP A 91 4.53 11.55 2.81
N GLN A 92 3.72 11.80 3.83
CA GLN A 92 4.01 12.77 4.87
C GLN A 92 4.64 12.14 6.12
N GLY A 93 5.08 10.90 6.02
CA GLY A 93 5.89 10.26 7.03
C GLY A 93 5.16 9.31 7.97
N LEU A 94 3.87 9.05 7.75
CA LEU A 94 3.16 8.04 8.53
C LEU A 94 3.48 6.65 7.96
N ASP A 95 3.66 5.67 8.84
CA ASP A 95 3.79 4.28 8.42
C ASP A 95 2.56 3.86 7.59
N PHE A 96 2.77 3.14 6.49
CA PHE A 96 1.67 2.83 5.58
C PHE A 96 0.60 1.97 6.22
N ALA A 97 0.99 0.97 7.02
CA ALA A 97 0.02 0.12 7.72
C ALA A 97 -0.85 0.97 8.65
N ASP A 98 -0.24 1.87 9.42
CA ASP A 98 -0.97 2.77 10.31
C ASP A 98 -1.88 3.71 9.54
N ALA A 99 -1.40 4.28 8.44
CA ALA A 99 -2.20 5.14 7.57
C ALA A 99 -3.42 4.40 7.02
N LEU A 100 -3.24 3.16 6.59
CA LEU A 100 -4.32 2.34 6.04
C LEU A 100 -5.32 1.94 7.13
N HIS A 101 -4.85 1.59 8.33
CA HIS A 101 -5.74 1.31 9.47
C HIS A 101 -6.66 2.50 9.75
N LEU A 102 -6.09 3.71 9.81
CA LEU A 102 -6.88 4.93 10.04
C LEU A 102 -7.87 5.18 8.91
N ALA A 103 -7.41 5.15 7.67
CA ALA A 103 -8.24 5.43 6.51
C ALA A 103 -9.43 4.47 6.40
N ARG A 104 -9.28 3.25 6.92
CA ARG A 104 -10.35 2.23 6.90
C ARG A 104 -11.15 2.16 8.20
N SER A 105 -10.90 3.07 9.13
CA SER A 105 -11.59 3.13 10.44
C SER A 105 -12.50 4.34 10.56
N THR A 106 -12.90 4.96 9.46
CA THR A 106 -13.69 6.20 9.46
C THR A 106 -15.10 6.04 10.06
N ARG A 107 -15.59 4.81 10.21
CA ARG A 107 -16.86 4.53 10.87
C ARG A 107 -16.77 4.54 12.39
N ALA A 108 -15.56 4.51 12.93
CA ALA A 108 -15.31 4.55 14.37
C ALA A 108 -15.24 6.01 14.86
N ALA A 109 -15.60 6.23 16.12
CA ALA A 109 -15.52 7.56 16.74
C ALA A 109 -14.07 7.96 17.02
N ALA A 110 -13.19 6.99 17.23
CA ALA A 110 -11.78 7.22 17.50
C ALA A 110 -10.97 5.97 17.14
N PHE A 111 -9.69 6.15 16.87
CA PHE A 111 -8.71 5.07 16.73
C PHE A 111 -7.82 5.09 17.96
N THR A 112 -7.87 4.04 18.75
CA THR A 112 -7.12 3.97 20.02
C THR A 112 -5.78 3.28 19.84
N THR A 113 -4.76 3.82 20.47
CA THR A 113 -3.40 3.29 20.34
C THR A 113 -2.57 3.60 21.59
N PHE A 114 -1.50 2.85 21.79
CA PHE A 114 -0.44 3.18 22.74
C PHE A 114 0.73 3.90 22.05
N ASP A 115 0.70 4.05 20.73
CA ASP A 115 1.80 4.61 19.97
C ASP A 115 1.75 6.14 19.98
N HIS A 116 2.63 6.77 20.75
CA HIS A 116 2.74 8.23 20.86
C HIS A 116 3.05 8.90 19.52
N ARG A 117 3.89 8.28 18.73
CA ARG A 117 4.34 8.81 17.47
C ARG A 117 3.21 8.85 16.45
N LEU A 118 2.43 7.77 16.39
CA LEU A 118 1.23 7.71 15.55
C LEU A 118 0.23 8.79 15.97
N ALA A 119 -0.07 8.90 17.26
CA ALA A 119 -1.02 9.88 17.76
C ALA A 119 -0.60 11.31 17.40
N LYS A 120 0.67 11.64 17.59
CA LYS A 120 1.22 12.95 17.28
C LYS A 120 1.15 13.27 15.79
N ARG A 121 1.56 12.35 14.93
CA ARG A 121 1.56 12.55 13.48
C ARG A 121 0.15 12.64 12.92
N ALA A 122 -0.74 11.77 13.36
CA ALA A 122 -2.12 11.78 12.90
C ALA A 122 -2.83 13.09 13.24
N LYS A 123 -2.56 13.64 14.44
CA LYS A 123 -3.08 14.95 14.84
C LYS A 123 -2.51 16.06 13.98
N ALA A 124 -1.21 16.06 13.74
CA ALA A 124 -0.54 17.06 12.90
C ALA A 124 -1.07 17.08 11.47
N LEU A 125 -1.44 15.92 10.94
CA LEU A 125 -1.98 15.76 9.59
C LEU A 125 -3.52 15.89 9.54
N ALA A 126 -4.16 16.11 10.68
CA ALA A 126 -5.61 16.22 10.81
C ALA A 126 -6.36 14.99 10.23
N LEU A 127 -5.83 13.80 10.48
CA LEU A 127 -6.43 12.55 9.98
C LEU A 127 -7.68 12.18 10.76
N THR A 128 -8.57 11.45 10.11
CA THR A 128 -9.80 10.94 10.71
C THR A 128 -9.85 9.42 10.61
N PRO A 129 -10.43 8.74 11.63
CA PRO A 129 -10.96 9.30 12.88
C PRO A 129 -9.87 9.87 13.76
N PRO A 130 -10.19 10.67 14.79
CA PRO A 130 -9.17 11.17 15.71
C PRO A 130 -8.49 10.01 16.42
N VAL A 131 -7.18 10.14 16.62
CA VAL A 131 -6.39 9.12 17.31
C VAL A 131 -6.38 9.44 18.80
N GLU A 132 -6.81 8.45 19.58
CA GLU A 132 -6.84 8.53 21.03
C GLU A 132 -5.70 7.72 21.62
N LEU A 133 -4.79 8.40 22.29
CA LEU A 133 -3.66 7.76 22.94
C LEU A 133 -4.11 7.20 24.30
N LEU A 134 -3.92 5.90 24.48
CA LEU A 134 -4.14 5.27 25.79
C LEU A 134 -2.90 5.42 26.65
N ALA A 135 -3.10 5.84 27.88
CA ALA A 135 -1.99 6.16 28.78
C ALA A 135 -1.23 4.91 29.26
#